data_71ffe7c37fd5358f1dd61edd1af8e989
#
_entry.id   71ffe7c37fd5358f1dd61edd1af8e989
#
_cell.length_a   1.000
_cell.length_b   1.000
_cell.length_c   1.000
_cell.angle_alpha   90.00
_cell.angle_beta   90.00
_cell.angle_gamma   90.00
#
_symmetry.space_group_name_H-M   'P 1'
#
loop_
_entity.id
_entity.type
_entity.pdbx_description
1 polymer ?
#
loop_
_entity_poly.entity_id
_entity_poly.type
_entity_poly.pdbx_seq_one_letter_code
_entity_poly.pdbx_strand_id
1 'polypeptide(L)' 'MAKVNPEEYEAAWESVMDCVDGMKEEFSWSKDVIAKMLRELAEKVESEKDV' A
#
# COMPACT_ATOMS: atom_id res chain seq x y z
N MET A 1 14.10 16.57 2.37
CA MET A 1 13.06 15.55 2.49
C MET A 1 12.13 15.91 3.65
N ALA A 2 10.84 15.79 3.41
CA ALA A 2 9.87 16.13 4.46
C ALA A 2 9.88 15.08 5.55
N LYS A 3 9.68 15.55 6.77
CA LYS A 3 9.56 14.63 7.89
C LYS A 3 8.19 13.97 7.87
N VAL A 4 8.17 12.69 8.15
CA VAL A 4 6.93 11.94 8.21
C VAL A 4 6.42 11.93 9.64
N ASN A 5 5.18 12.33 9.83
CA ASN A 5 4.54 12.30 11.13
C ASN A 5 4.21 10.84 11.47
N PRO A 6 4.70 10.31 12.59
CA PRO A 6 4.46 8.90 12.92
C PRO A 6 2.98 8.54 13.02
N GLU A 7 2.16 9.45 13.52
CA GLU A 7 0.74 9.18 13.64
C GLU A 7 0.06 9.10 12.26
N GLU A 8 0.46 10.00 11.37
CA GLU A 8 -0.08 9.96 10.02
C GLU A 8 0.39 8.74 9.27
N TYR A 9 1.65 8.38 9.47
CA TYR A 9 2.20 7.20 8.82
C TYR A 9 1.44 5.94 9.26
N GLU A 10 1.18 5.83 10.55
CA GLU A 10 0.46 4.68 11.09
C GLU A 10 -0.97 4.62 10.57
N ALA A 11 -1.63 5.77 10.53
CA ALA A 11 -3.00 5.81 10.00
C ALA A 11 -3.04 5.41 8.53
N ALA A 12 -2.08 5.87 7.74
CA ALA A 12 -2.00 5.51 6.34
C ALA A 12 -1.73 4.01 6.17
N TRP A 13 -0.84 3.49 7.01
CA TRP A 13 -0.52 2.06 6.98
C TRP A 13 -1.76 1.22 7.26
N GLU A 14 -2.53 1.61 8.25
CA GLU A 14 -3.76 0.90 8.59
C GLU A 14 -4.79 0.97 7.47
N SER A 15 -4.88 2.13 6.81
CA SER A 15 -5.78 2.28 5.68
C SER A 15 -5.42 1.32 4.55
N VAL A 16 -4.14 1.19 4.28
CA VAL A 16 -3.67 0.26 3.25
C VAL A 16 -3.97 -1.18 3.65
N MET A 17 -3.77 -1.51 4.91
CA MET A 17 -4.06 -2.86 5.37
C MET A 17 -5.54 -3.19 5.29
N ASP A 18 -6.40 -2.21 5.56
CA ASP A 18 -7.84 -2.41 5.38
C ASP A 18 -8.18 -2.70 3.94
N CYS A 19 -7.53 -1.99 3.01
CA CYS A 19 -7.72 -2.25 1.59
C CYS A 19 -7.24 -3.65 1.21
N VAL A 20 -6.13 -4.09 1.78
CA VAL A 20 -5.62 -5.43 1.53
C VAL A 20 -6.62 -6.48 1.99
N ASP A 21 -7.18 -6.29 3.19
CA ASP A 21 -8.17 -7.23 3.70
C ASP A 21 -9.41 -7.26 2.81
N GLY A 22 -9.83 -6.09 2.33
CA GLY A 22 -10.96 -6.01 1.43
C GLY A 22 -10.73 -6.77 0.14
N MET A 23 -9.52 -6.68 -0.40
CA MET A 23 -9.19 -7.39 -1.62
C MET A 23 -9.21 -8.90 -1.41
N LYS A 24 -8.76 -9.36 -0.26
CA LYS A 24 -8.82 -10.78 0.06
C LYS A 24 -10.25 -11.28 0.07
N GLU A 25 -11.15 -10.50 0.62
CA GLU A 25 -12.53 -10.91 0.73
C GLU A 25 -13.28 -10.78 -0.59
N GLU A 26 -13.07 -9.68 -1.30
CA GLU A 26 -13.82 -9.44 -2.53
C GLU A 26 -13.36 -10.30 -3.69
N PHE A 27 -12.06 -10.41 -3.84
CA PHE A 27 -11.50 -11.11 -5.01
C PHE A 27 -10.96 -12.49 -4.68
N SER A 28 -10.96 -12.85 -3.41
CA SER A 28 -10.41 -14.14 -2.95
C SER A 28 -8.95 -14.32 -3.37
N TRP A 29 -8.22 -13.23 -3.47
CA TRP A 29 -6.80 -13.28 -3.84
C TRP A 29 -5.99 -13.81 -2.68
N SER A 30 -4.96 -14.59 -3.02
CA SER A 30 -4.00 -15.03 -2.02
C SER A 30 -3.09 -13.89 -1.64
N LYS A 31 -2.44 -14.05 -0.48
CA LYS A 31 -1.49 -13.03 -0.03
C LYS A 31 -0.37 -12.82 -1.03
N ASP A 32 0.00 -13.86 -1.77
CA ASP A 32 1.08 -13.76 -2.76
C ASP A 32 0.70 -12.82 -3.89
N VAL A 33 -0.54 -12.92 -4.36
CA VAL A 33 -1.03 -12.06 -5.43
C VAL A 33 -1.05 -10.61 -4.95
N ILE A 34 -1.55 -10.39 -3.75
CA ILE A 34 -1.64 -9.05 -3.20
C ILE A 34 -0.25 -8.46 -2.98
N ALA A 35 0.67 -9.27 -2.46
CA ALA A 35 2.04 -8.81 -2.24
C ALA A 35 2.70 -8.42 -3.54
N LYS A 36 2.48 -9.18 -4.60
CA LYS A 36 3.03 -8.84 -5.91
C LYS A 36 2.49 -7.51 -6.40
N MET A 37 1.18 -7.33 -6.27
CA MET A 37 0.56 -6.07 -6.68
C MET A 37 1.13 -4.90 -5.91
N LEU A 38 1.32 -5.05 -4.61
CA LEU A 38 1.85 -3.98 -3.77
C LEU A 38 3.28 -3.64 -4.17
N ARG A 39 4.08 -4.64 -4.54
CA ARG A 39 5.43 -4.38 -5.02
C ARG A 39 5.41 -3.58 -6.30
N GLU A 40 4.51 -3.91 -7.21
CA GLU A 40 4.38 -3.19 -8.46
C GLU A 40 3.95 -1.75 -8.23
N LEU A 41 3.03 -1.56 -7.29
CA LEU A 41 2.61 -0.21 -6.92
C LEU A 41 3.77 0.57 -6.31
N ALA A 42 4.56 -0.07 -5.47
CA ALA A 42 5.71 0.59 -4.87
C ALA A 42 6.70 1.06 -5.93
N GLU A 43 6.95 0.23 -6.93
CA GLU A 43 7.83 0.61 -8.03
C GLU A 43 7.27 1.79 -8.79
N LYS A 44 5.98 1.79 -9.02
CA LYS A 44 5.34 2.87 -9.74
C LYS A 44 5.45 4.18 -8.96
N VAL A 45 5.21 4.12 -7.65
CA VAL A 45 5.32 5.30 -6.82
C VAL A 45 6.75 5.84 -6.84
N GLU A 46 7.73 4.95 -6.77
CA GLU A 46 9.12 5.36 -6.79
C GLU A 46 9.53 5.97 -8.12
N SER A 47 8.93 5.51 -9.21
CA SER A 47 9.27 6.03 -10.53
C SER A 47 8.53 7.31 -10.86
N GLU A 48 7.52 7.69 -10.10
CA GLU A 48 6.84 8.95 -10.31
C GLU A 48 7.71 10.09 -9.85
N LYS A 49 7.67 11.17 -10.62
CA LYS A 49 8.42 12.35 -10.25
C LYS A 49 7.65 13.16 -9.24
N ASP A 50 8.36 13.65 -8.25
CA ASP A 50 7.75 14.58 -7.30
C ASP A 50 7.49 15.91 -8.00
N VAL A 51 6.40 16.48 -7.65
CA VAL A 51 5.98 17.74 -8.27
C VAL A 51 6.27 18.90 -7.37
#